data_eb2c4629ca48e52757ffefbe33e55b39
#
_entry.id   eb2c4629ca48e52757ffefbe33e55b39
#
_cell.length_a   1.000
_cell.length_b   1.000
_cell.length_c   1.000
_cell.angle_alpha   90.00
_cell.angle_beta   90.00
_cell.angle_gamma   90.00
#
_symmetry.space_group_name_H-M   'P 1'
#
loop_
_entity.id
_entity.type
_entity.pdbx_description
1 polymer ?
#
loop_
_entity_poly.entity_id
_entity_poly.type
_entity_poly.pdbx_seq_one_letter_code
_entity_poly.pdbx_strand_id
1 'polypeptide(L)'
;MRIKVSPLNELKEFSNYTFIKGNLANKELIDSIFDKYRPSIVVNLGAQAGVRYSITNPNAYIESNMLGFYNILEACRNYPVEHLVYASSSSVYGSNKKVPYSTDDKIDNPVSLHAATKKSNELMAHAYSKLYNIPSTGLRFFTVYGPAGRPDMAYFGFTDKLVNGDTIKIFNYGNCKRDFTYIDDIVEGVIRVMNKAPEKKNGEDGLPIPPYAIYNIGNSNPENLLDFVQILSEELVRAGVLPEDYDFEAHKELVAMQPGDVPVTYADTSALDLNLIPH
;
A
#
# COMPACT_ATOMS: atom_id res chain seq x y z
N MET A 1 1.03 14.61 14.27
CA MET A 1 -0.08 15.44 13.79
C MET A 1 0.33 16.55 12.82
N ARG A 2 1.55 17.13 12.92
CA ARG A 2 2.05 18.16 11.99
C ARG A 2 2.29 17.67 10.55
N ILE A 3 2.71 16.43 10.35
CA ILE A 3 3.03 15.86 9.02
C ILE A 3 1.79 15.71 8.12
N LYS A 4 0.57 15.58 8.68
CA LYS A 4 -0.67 15.44 7.90
C LYS A 4 -1.25 16.76 7.40
N VAL A 5 -0.80 17.90 7.93
CA VAL A 5 -1.37 19.22 7.63
C VAL A 5 -0.67 19.92 6.47
N SER A 6 0.65 19.68 6.29
CA SER A 6 1.44 20.32 5.23
C SER A 6 0.93 19.98 3.81
N PRO A 7 0.79 18.69 3.41
CA PRO A 7 0.27 18.35 2.08
C PRO A 7 -1.14 18.88 1.80
N LEU A 8 -2.01 18.90 2.82
CA LEU A 8 -3.36 19.44 2.66
C LEU A 8 -3.37 20.96 2.43
N ASN A 9 -2.43 21.71 3.03
CA ASN A 9 -2.34 23.15 2.82
C ASN A 9 -1.87 23.48 1.40
N GLU A 10 -0.93 22.72 0.85
CA GLU A 10 -0.49 22.85 -0.54
C GLU A 10 -1.63 22.59 -1.53
N LEU A 11 -2.45 21.55 -1.26
CA LEU A 11 -3.58 21.19 -2.11
C LEU A 11 -4.71 22.24 -2.09
N LYS A 12 -4.88 23.01 -1.00
CA LYS A 12 -5.90 24.06 -0.90
C LYS A 12 -5.70 25.23 -1.87
N GLU A 13 -4.50 25.40 -2.41
CA GLU A 13 -4.20 26.43 -3.40
C GLU A 13 -4.83 26.13 -4.78
N PHE A 14 -5.26 24.87 -5.01
CA PHE A 14 -5.90 24.46 -6.26
C PHE A 14 -7.41 24.66 -6.20
N SER A 15 -7.96 25.45 -7.11
CA SER A 15 -9.40 25.78 -7.15
C SER A 15 -10.30 24.56 -7.43
N ASN A 16 -9.77 23.53 -8.04
CA ASN A 16 -10.46 22.25 -8.34
C ASN A 16 -10.33 21.20 -7.23
N TYR A 17 -9.72 21.57 -6.07
CA TYR A 17 -9.57 20.66 -4.94
C TYR A 17 -10.63 20.94 -3.86
N THR A 18 -11.31 19.88 -3.42
CA THR A 18 -12.25 19.94 -2.29
C THR A 18 -11.86 18.90 -1.24
N PHE A 19 -11.59 19.35 -0.02
CA PHE A 19 -11.29 18.48 1.12
C PHE A 19 -12.51 18.27 1.99
N ILE A 20 -12.89 17.01 2.21
CA ILE A 20 -13.95 16.60 3.14
C ILE A 20 -13.32 15.72 4.22
N LYS A 21 -13.35 16.19 5.46
CA LYS A 21 -12.87 15.41 6.60
C LYS A 21 -13.96 14.46 7.06
N GLY A 22 -13.65 13.15 7.08
CA GLY A 22 -14.60 12.12 7.51
C GLY A 22 -13.97 10.77 7.76
N ASN A 23 -14.79 9.79 8.14
CA ASN A 23 -14.42 8.39 8.30
C ASN A 23 -15.11 7.57 7.21
N LEU A 24 -14.37 6.70 6.51
CA LEU A 24 -14.92 5.80 5.49
C LEU A 24 -16.00 4.85 6.04
N ALA A 25 -15.94 4.53 7.34
CA ALA A 25 -16.96 3.72 8.01
C ALA A 25 -18.30 4.46 8.21
N ASN A 26 -18.34 5.78 8.01
CA ASN A 26 -19.58 6.55 8.03
C ASN A 26 -20.28 6.49 6.68
N LYS A 27 -21.26 5.57 6.56
CA LYS A 27 -21.99 5.32 5.32
C LYS A 27 -22.72 6.56 4.81
N GLU A 28 -23.40 7.28 5.69
CA GLU A 28 -24.21 8.47 5.33
C GLU A 28 -23.31 9.56 4.72
N LEU A 29 -22.12 9.75 5.26
CA LEU A 29 -21.14 10.69 4.70
C LEU A 29 -20.68 10.25 3.32
N ILE A 30 -20.32 8.98 3.14
CA ILE A 30 -19.87 8.45 1.84
C ILE A 30 -20.98 8.57 0.80
N ASP A 31 -22.20 8.15 1.12
CA ASP A 31 -23.36 8.29 0.24
C ASP A 31 -23.61 9.76 -0.15
N SER A 32 -23.53 10.70 0.78
CA SER A 32 -23.70 12.13 0.51
C SER A 32 -22.62 12.72 -0.42
N ILE A 33 -21.37 12.22 -0.32
CA ILE A 33 -20.28 12.63 -1.20
C ILE A 33 -20.53 12.13 -2.61
N PHE A 34 -20.89 10.85 -2.77
CA PHE A 34 -21.17 10.27 -4.09
C PHE A 34 -22.41 10.86 -4.74
N ASP A 35 -23.45 11.14 -3.95
CA ASP A 35 -24.66 11.81 -4.45
C ASP A 35 -24.36 13.20 -4.98
N LYS A 36 -23.59 13.98 -4.22
CA LYS A 36 -23.27 15.37 -4.56
C LYS A 36 -22.28 15.50 -5.72
N TYR A 37 -21.21 14.71 -5.72
CA TYR A 37 -20.07 14.91 -6.63
C TYR A 37 -20.08 13.96 -7.83
N ARG A 38 -20.81 12.84 -7.77
CA ARG A 38 -20.91 11.84 -8.86
C ARG A 38 -19.53 11.51 -9.47
N PRO A 39 -18.57 11.02 -8.69
CA PRO A 39 -17.23 10.80 -9.20
C PRO A 39 -17.24 9.74 -10.32
N SER A 40 -16.55 10.00 -11.42
CA SER A 40 -16.34 9.01 -12.48
C SER A 40 -15.24 8.01 -12.11
N ILE A 41 -14.20 8.48 -11.44
CA ILE A 41 -13.08 7.64 -10.95
C ILE A 41 -13.00 7.74 -9.43
N VAL A 42 -12.86 6.60 -8.77
CA VAL A 42 -12.65 6.51 -7.31
C VAL A 42 -11.31 5.85 -7.04
N VAL A 43 -10.44 6.54 -6.28
CA VAL A 43 -9.15 6.01 -5.83
C VAL A 43 -9.19 5.86 -4.32
N ASN A 44 -9.42 4.64 -3.83
CA ASN A 44 -9.47 4.34 -2.40
C ASN A 44 -8.10 3.89 -1.87
N LEU A 45 -7.31 4.84 -1.35
CA LEU A 45 -6.07 4.59 -0.62
C LEU A 45 -6.28 4.62 0.90
N GLY A 46 -7.48 4.96 1.35
CA GLY A 46 -7.83 5.07 2.77
C GLY A 46 -7.96 3.69 3.42
N ALA A 47 -7.13 3.45 4.44
CA ALA A 47 -7.17 2.23 5.24
C ALA A 47 -6.34 2.39 6.52
N GLN A 48 -6.59 1.52 7.51
CA GLN A 48 -5.63 1.30 8.58
C GLN A 48 -4.53 0.37 8.05
N ALA A 49 -3.29 0.84 8.05
CA ALA A 49 -2.13 0.10 7.59
C ALA A 49 -1.21 -0.31 8.75
N GLY A 50 -0.26 -1.22 8.49
CA GLY A 50 0.72 -1.73 9.44
C GLY A 50 0.35 -3.09 10.02
N VAL A 51 1.23 -4.09 9.82
CA VAL A 51 1.03 -5.46 10.30
C VAL A 51 0.99 -5.50 11.84
N ARG A 52 1.93 -4.83 12.49
CA ARG A 52 2.10 -4.88 13.95
C ARG A 52 0.92 -4.24 14.70
N TYR A 53 0.45 -3.09 14.24
CA TYR A 53 -0.68 -2.42 14.85
C TYR A 53 -1.97 -3.23 14.75
N SER A 54 -2.10 -4.12 13.76
CA SER A 54 -3.25 -5.02 13.67
C SER A 54 -3.33 -6.07 14.78
N ILE A 55 -2.20 -6.33 15.46
CA ILE A 55 -2.15 -7.24 16.62
C ILE A 55 -2.69 -6.52 17.88
N THR A 56 -2.33 -5.26 18.06
CA THR A 56 -2.67 -4.49 19.27
C THR A 56 -4.02 -3.77 19.18
N ASN A 57 -4.46 -3.42 17.97
CA ASN A 57 -5.74 -2.73 17.74
C ASN A 57 -6.49 -3.31 16.52
N PRO A 58 -7.02 -4.54 16.61
CA PRO A 58 -7.71 -5.20 15.50
C PRO A 58 -8.97 -4.46 15.04
N ASN A 59 -9.71 -3.83 15.95
CA ASN A 59 -10.97 -3.14 15.63
C ASN A 59 -10.78 -2.02 14.60
N ALA A 60 -9.66 -1.28 14.65
CA ALA A 60 -9.36 -0.24 13.67
C ALA A 60 -9.26 -0.79 12.23
N TYR A 61 -8.85 -2.05 12.07
CA TYR A 61 -8.77 -2.71 10.77
C TYR A 61 -10.13 -3.19 10.28
N ILE A 62 -10.97 -3.69 11.16
CA ILE A 62 -12.34 -4.06 10.80
C ILE A 62 -13.13 -2.81 10.40
N GLU A 63 -13.06 -1.76 11.19
CA GLU A 63 -13.74 -0.50 10.89
C GLU A 63 -13.27 0.12 9.57
N SER A 64 -11.97 0.39 9.45
CA SER A 64 -11.44 1.12 8.29
C SER A 64 -11.37 0.26 7.03
N ASN A 65 -10.86 -0.99 7.13
CA ASN A 65 -10.56 -1.79 5.96
C ASN A 65 -11.75 -2.62 5.49
N MET A 66 -12.59 -3.08 6.41
CA MET A 66 -13.75 -3.89 6.05
C MET A 66 -14.98 -3.02 5.85
N LEU A 67 -15.45 -2.35 6.91
CA LEU A 67 -16.66 -1.52 6.82
C LEU A 67 -16.46 -0.31 5.91
N GLY A 68 -15.31 0.39 6.04
CA GLY A 68 -15.00 1.54 5.19
C GLY A 68 -14.92 1.17 3.71
N PHE A 69 -14.27 0.07 3.37
CA PHE A 69 -14.19 -0.39 1.98
C PHE A 69 -15.53 -0.90 1.44
N TYR A 70 -16.32 -1.60 2.27
CA TYR A 70 -17.68 -1.98 1.92
C TYR A 70 -18.56 -0.76 1.58
N ASN A 71 -18.48 0.32 2.35
CA ASN A 71 -19.23 1.55 2.04
C ASN A 71 -18.82 2.16 0.70
N ILE A 72 -17.52 2.13 0.34
CA ILE A 72 -17.07 2.57 -0.99
C ILE A 72 -17.65 1.68 -2.11
N LEU A 73 -17.66 0.36 -1.93
CA LEU A 73 -18.23 -0.56 -2.92
C LEU A 73 -19.75 -0.33 -3.10
N GLU A 74 -20.50 -0.16 -2.02
CA GLU A 74 -21.94 0.16 -2.09
C GLU A 74 -22.20 1.53 -2.72
N ALA A 75 -21.36 2.52 -2.44
CA ALA A 75 -21.47 3.81 -3.08
C ALA A 75 -21.20 3.71 -4.60
N CYS A 76 -20.16 2.98 -5.02
CA CYS A 76 -19.88 2.71 -6.45
C CYS A 76 -21.03 1.93 -7.14
N ARG A 77 -21.73 1.05 -6.42
CA ARG A 77 -22.89 0.32 -6.91
C ARG A 77 -24.11 1.24 -7.12
N ASN A 78 -24.38 2.12 -6.13
CA ASN A 78 -25.54 3.00 -6.15
C ASN A 78 -25.33 4.23 -7.06
N TYR A 79 -24.08 4.64 -7.23
CA TYR A 79 -23.64 5.76 -8.07
C TYR A 79 -22.57 5.23 -9.03
N PRO A 80 -22.94 4.68 -10.19
CA PRO A 80 -22.02 4.01 -11.10
C PRO A 80 -20.79 4.84 -11.44
N VAL A 81 -19.63 4.20 -11.32
CA VAL A 81 -18.32 4.79 -11.61
C VAL A 81 -17.69 4.13 -12.84
N GLU A 82 -16.83 4.85 -13.53
CA GLU A 82 -16.06 4.32 -14.66
C GLU A 82 -14.92 3.43 -14.19
N HIS A 83 -14.32 3.74 -13.04
CA HIS A 83 -13.22 2.96 -12.47
C HIS A 83 -13.10 3.11 -10.95
N LEU A 84 -12.99 1.99 -10.24
CA LEU A 84 -12.57 1.92 -8.84
C LEU A 84 -11.14 1.39 -8.76
N VAL A 85 -10.18 2.21 -8.36
CA VAL A 85 -8.82 1.80 -8.01
C VAL A 85 -8.69 1.73 -6.49
N TYR A 86 -8.12 0.66 -5.95
CA TYR A 86 -8.00 0.53 -4.50
C TYR A 86 -6.67 -0.08 -4.05
N ALA A 87 -6.22 0.34 -2.86
CA ALA A 87 -5.01 -0.19 -2.27
C ALA A 87 -5.23 -1.56 -1.64
N SER A 88 -4.59 -2.59 -2.20
CA SER A 88 -4.25 -3.84 -1.55
C SER A 88 -2.85 -3.74 -0.93
N SER A 89 -2.15 -4.83 -0.69
CA SER A 89 -0.84 -4.85 -0.04
C SER A 89 -0.08 -6.12 -0.38
N SER A 90 1.24 -6.05 -0.48
CA SER A 90 2.10 -7.24 -0.57
C SER A 90 1.97 -8.18 0.64
N SER A 91 1.45 -7.69 1.76
CA SER A 91 1.17 -8.53 2.94
C SER A 91 0.17 -9.67 2.67
N VAL A 92 -0.66 -9.57 1.62
CA VAL A 92 -1.60 -10.64 1.21
C VAL A 92 -0.90 -11.93 0.81
N TYR A 93 0.38 -11.86 0.39
CA TYR A 93 1.18 -13.06 0.08
C TYR A 93 1.47 -13.91 1.31
N GLY A 94 1.41 -13.32 2.52
CA GLY A 94 1.50 -14.06 3.77
C GLY A 94 2.74 -14.95 3.86
N SER A 95 2.54 -16.24 4.10
CA SER A 95 3.59 -17.25 4.20
C SER A 95 4.01 -17.87 2.86
N ASN A 96 3.71 -17.25 1.72
CA ASN A 96 4.17 -17.72 0.41
C ASN A 96 5.70 -17.75 0.36
N LYS A 97 6.26 -18.88 -0.08
CA LYS A 97 7.71 -19.08 -0.19
C LYS A 97 8.26 -18.84 -1.59
N LYS A 98 7.38 -18.82 -2.60
CA LYS A 98 7.76 -18.55 -3.99
C LYS A 98 8.06 -17.06 -4.14
N VAL A 99 9.19 -16.72 -4.74
CA VAL A 99 9.59 -15.38 -5.14
C VAL A 99 10.11 -15.40 -6.59
N PRO A 100 9.88 -14.35 -7.39
CA PRO A 100 9.06 -13.16 -7.08
C PRO A 100 7.59 -13.52 -6.88
N TYR A 101 6.88 -12.69 -6.10
CA TYR A 101 5.44 -12.83 -5.85
C TYR A 101 4.65 -12.48 -7.11
N SER A 102 3.92 -13.42 -7.66
CA SER A 102 3.02 -13.21 -8.81
C SER A 102 1.58 -12.95 -8.35
N THR A 103 0.84 -12.17 -9.15
CA THR A 103 -0.60 -11.98 -8.92
C THR A 103 -1.41 -13.26 -9.08
N ASP A 104 -0.86 -14.25 -9.80
CA ASP A 104 -1.47 -15.57 -10.01
C ASP A 104 -1.20 -16.56 -8.86
N ASP A 105 -0.35 -16.19 -7.90
CA ASP A 105 -0.06 -17.06 -6.76
C ASP A 105 -1.31 -17.26 -5.89
N LYS A 106 -1.49 -18.50 -5.43
CA LYS A 106 -2.50 -18.82 -4.43
C LYS A 106 -2.10 -18.25 -3.07
N ILE A 107 -2.90 -17.32 -2.53
CA ILE A 107 -2.60 -16.54 -1.33
C ILE A 107 -3.69 -16.71 -0.25
N ASP A 108 -3.77 -17.91 0.32
CA ASP A 108 -4.79 -18.28 1.31
C ASP A 108 -4.25 -18.30 2.76
N ASN A 109 -2.97 -17.96 2.97
CA ASN A 109 -2.29 -18.08 4.26
C ASN A 109 -1.80 -16.72 4.79
N PRO A 110 -2.70 -15.77 5.12
CA PRO A 110 -2.33 -14.48 5.68
C PRO A 110 -1.67 -14.65 7.07
N VAL A 111 -0.61 -13.90 7.35
CA VAL A 111 0.11 -13.96 8.63
C VAL A 111 -0.27 -12.83 9.60
N SER A 112 -1.25 -12.00 9.23
CA SER A 112 -1.75 -10.90 10.05
C SER A 112 -3.20 -10.54 9.71
N LEU A 113 -3.89 -9.90 10.66
CA LEU A 113 -5.24 -9.37 10.39
C LEU A 113 -5.21 -8.29 9.29
N HIS A 114 -4.16 -7.45 9.24
CA HIS A 114 -3.97 -6.51 8.14
C HIS A 114 -3.99 -7.23 6.78
N ALA A 115 -3.21 -8.30 6.62
CA ALA A 115 -3.17 -9.09 5.40
C ALA A 115 -4.55 -9.70 5.08
N ALA A 116 -5.22 -10.27 6.08
CA ALA A 116 -6.55 -10.85 5.91
C ALA A 116 -7.58 -9.81 5.45
N THR A 117 -7.60 -8.61 6.05
CA THR A 117 -8.52 -7.55 5.62
C THR A 117 -8.23 -7.05 4.20
N LYS A 118 -6.95 -6.95 3.79
CA LYS A 118 -6.59 -6.57 2.42
C LYS A 118 -6.97 -7.65 1.41
N LYS A 119 -6.76 -8.92 1.74
CA LYS A 119 -7.25 -10.02 0.89
C LYS A 119 -8.77 -10.05 0.79
N SER A 120 -9.48 -9.77 1.89
CA SER A 120 -10.94 -9.64 1.87
C SER A 120 -11.41 -8.50 0.96
N ASN A 121 -10.69 -7.37 0.92
CA ASN A 121 -10.99 -6.28 -0.02
C ASN A 121 -10.90 -6.75 -1.49
N GLU A 122 -9.86 -7.53 -1.85
CA GLU A 122 -9.74 -8.10 -3.19
C GLU A 122 -10.94 -9.00 -3.54
N LEU A 123 -11.34 -9.89 -2.61
CA LEU A 123 -12.48 -10.79 -2.82
C LEU A 123 -13.81 -10.04 -2.92
N MET A 124 -14.04 -9.03 -2.07
CA MET A 124 -15.24 -8.19 -2.13
C MET A 124 -15.30 -7.40 -3.44
N ALA A 125 -14.20 -6.75 -3.84
CA ALA A 125 -14.14 -5.99 -5.09
C ALA A 125 -14.40 -6.90 -6.31
N HIS A 126 -13.81 -8.11 -6.33
CA HIS A 126 -14.08 -9.09 -7.39
C HIS A 126 -15.57 -9.49 -7.44
N ALA A 127 -16.18 -9.76 -6.28
CA ALA A 127 -17.61 -10.12 -6.20
C ALA A 127 -18.50 -8.97 -6.72
N TYR A 128 -18.22 -7.72 -6.31
CA TYR A 128 -18.95 -6.54 -6.77
C TYR A 128 -18.75 -6.27 -8.26
N SER A 129 -17.54 -6.44 -8.77
CA SER A 129 -17.23 -6.36 -10.19
C SER A 129 -18.04 -7.40 -11.00
N LYS A 130 -18.11 -8.65 -10.50
CA LYS A 130 -18.87 -9.73 -11.15
C LYS A 130 -20.39 -9.49 -11.13
N LEU A 131 -20.92 -9.05 -9.97
CA LEU A 131 -22.37 -8.93 -9.77
C LEU A 131 -22.93 -7.63 -10.37
N TYR A 132 -22.19 -6.53 -10.25
CA TYR A 132 -22.67 -5.19 -10.56
C TYR A 132 -21.91 -4.52 -11.70
N ASN A 133 -20.97 -5.25 -12.34
CA ASN A 133 -20.17 -4.74 -13.46
C ASN A 133 -19.40 -3.46 -13.14
N ILE A 134 -18.87 -3.36 -11.91
CA ILE A 134 -18.03 -2.23 -11.46
C ILE A 134 -16.60 -2.48 -11.92
N PRO A 135 -16.03 -1.67 -12.85
CA PRO A 135 -14.64 -1.82 -13.24
C PRO A 135 -13.72 -1.53 -12.05
N SER A 136 -12.92 -2.51 -11.63
CA SER A 136 -12.15 -2.40 -10.39
C SER A 136 -10.72 -2.91 -10.57
N THR A 137 -9.75 -2.12 -10.09
CA THR A 137 -8.33 -2.51 -10.06
C THR A 137 -7.77 -2.43 -8.65
N GLY A 138 -7.29 -3.55 -8.16
CA GLY A 138 -6.54 -3.62 -6.90
C GLY A 138 -5.04 -3.51 -7.14
N LEU A 139 -4.36 -2.72 -6.31
CA LEU A 139 -2.91 -2.54 -6.34
C LEU A 139 -2.28 -3.12 -5.08
N ARG A 140 -1.43 -4.12 -5.21
CA ARG A 140 -0.65 -4.69 -4.11
C ARG A 140 0.63 -3.88 -3.95
N PHE A 141 0.58 -2.87 -3.07
CA PHE A 141 1.74 -2.04 -2.77
C PHE A 141 2.80 -2.83 -2.01
N PHE A 142 4.05 -2.69 -2.45
CA PHE A 142 5.22 -3.14 -1.73
C PHE A 142 5.73 -2.05 -0.79
N THR A 143 7.02 -1.99 -0.46
CA THR A 143 7.53 -1.03 0.53
C THR A 143 7.79 0.31 -0.13
N VAL A 144 6.86 1.24 0.01
CA VAL A 144 6.97 2.59 -0.55
C VAL A 144 7.80 3.48 0.38
N TYR A 145 8.71 4.27 -0.19
CA TYR A 145 9.50 5.27 0.52
C TYR A 145 9.54 6.60 -0.24
N GLY A 146 9.93 7.67 0.44
CA GLY A 146 10.06 9.01 -0.15
C GLY A 146 9.43 10.09 0.71
N PRO A 147 9.38 11.34 0.19
CA PRO A 147 8.78 12.49 0.87
C PRO A 147 7.33 12.25 1.31
N ALA A 148 6.94 12.90 2.41
CA ALA A 148 5.61 12.78 3.02
C ALA A 148 5.19 11.36 3.43
N GLY A 149 6.15 10.42 3.57
CA GLY A 149 5.90 9.06 4.02
C GLY A 149 5.31 8.98 5.43
N ARG A 150 4.73 7.83 5.78
CA ARG A 150 4.17 7.62 7.11
C ARG A 150 5.26 7.55 8.17
N PRO A 151 5.10 8.24 9.33
CA PRO A 151 6.13 8.27 10.37
C PRO A 151 6.37 6.93 11.08
N ASP A 152 5.48 5.94 10.93
CA ASP A 152 5.62 4.58 11.46
C ASP A 152 6.42 3.64 10.54
N MET A 153 6.86 4.11 9.36
CA MET A 153 7.73 3.34 8.49
C MET A 153 9.14 3.20 9.07
N ALA A 154 9.77 2.05 8.79
CA ALA A 154 11.06 1.69 9.38
C ALA A 154 12.14 2.76 9.18
N TYR A 155 12.23 3.35 7.99
CA TYR A 155 13.24 4.37 7.69
C TYR A 155 13.06 5.64 8.54
N PHE A 156 11.85 6.09 8.86
CA PHE A 156 11.64 7.19 9.79
C PHE A 156 12.00 6.81 11.23
N GLY A 157 11.59 5.61 11.66
CA GLY A 157 11.93 5.11 12.99
C GLY A 157 13.44 4.91 13.17
N PHE A 158 14.15 4.49 12.15
CA PHE A 158 15.61 4.38 12.16
C PHE A 158 16.26 5.76 12.20
N THR A 159 15.84 6.68 11.33
CA THR A 159 16.34 8.06 11.33
C THR A 159 16.18 8.73 12.69
N ASP A 160 14.97 8.66 13.27
CA ASP A 160 14.68 9.27 14.58
C ASP A 160 15.62 8.73 15.68
N LYS A 161 15.81 7.42 15.73
CA LYS A 161 16.70 6.78 16.69
C LYS A 161 18.15 7.17 16.48
N LEU A 162 18.66 7.09 15.26
CA LEU A 162 20.07 7.42 14.96
C LEU A 162 20.36 8.88 15.31
N VAL A 163 19.47 9.81 15.01
CA VAL A 163 19.60 11.24 15.33
C VAL A 163 19.58 11.49 16.84
N ASN A 164 18.82 10.71 17.59
CA ASN A 164 18.79 10.81 19.06
C ASN A 164 19.92 10.03 19.76
N GLY A 165 20.82 9.35 19.03
CA GLY A 165 21.87 8.50 19.58
C GLY A 165 21.38 7.18 20.17
N ASP A 166 20.14 6.78 19.82
CA ASP A 166 19.55 5.52 20.26
C ASP A 166 20.00 4.35 19.38
N THR A 167 19.98 3.13 19.93
CA THR A 167 20.25 1.90 19.19
C THR A 167 19.05 1.46 18.37
N ILE A 168 19.25 1.16 17.10
CA ILE A 168 18.25 0.55 16.23
C ILE A 168 18.29 -0.98 16.33
N LYS A 169 17.10 -1.61 16.31
CA LYS A 169 16.96 -3.07 16.27
C LYS A 169 16.73 -3.53 14.85
N ILE A 170 17.63 -4.34 14.34
CA ILE A 170 17.57 -4.94 13.01
C ILE A 170 17.14 -6.39 13.16
N PHE A 171 15.90 -6.67 12.72
CA PHE A 171 15.26 -7.97 12.90
C PHE A 171 15.79 -9.03 11.93
N ASN A 172 15.56 -10.30 12.29
CA ASN A 172 16.07 -11.48 11.59
C ASN A 172 17.59 -11.43 11.37
N TYR A 173 18.32 -10.87 12.34
CA TYR A 173 19.78 -10.70 12.27
C TYR A 173 20.25 -10.02 10.98
N GLY A 174 19.43 -9.15 10.40
CA GLY A 174 19.69 -8.48 9.13
C GLY A 174 19.37 -9.30 7.87
N ASN A 175 18.98 -10.58 8.00
CA ASN A 175 18.65 -11.46 6.87
C ASN A 175 17.25 -11.16 6.31
N CYS A 176 17.01 -9.92 5.96
CA CYS A 176 15.76 -9.45 5.36
C CYS A 176 16.03 -8.71 4.06
N LYS A 177 15.20 -8.99 3.05
CA LYS A 177 15.18 -8.22 1.80
C LYS A 177 13.83 -7.58 1.60
N ARG A 178 13.83 -6.34 1.13
CA ARG A 178 12.61 -5.58 0.84
C ARG A 178 12.68 -4.98 -0.55
N ASP A 179 11.58 -5.12 -1.26
CA ASP A 179 11.34 -4.41 -2.50
C ASP A 179 10.92 -2.98 -2.14
N PHE A 180 11.90 -2.06 -2.19
CA PHE A 180 11.67 -0.64 -1.94
C PHE A 180 11.34 0.08 -3.23
N THR A 181 10.24 0.83 -3.23
CA THR A 181 9.77 1.58 -4.40
C THR A 181 9.63 3.05 -4.07
N TYR A 182 10.21 3.91 -4.89
CA TYR A 182 10.13 5.35 -4.66
C TYR A 182 8.71 5.87 -4.93
N ILE A 183 8.31 6.89 -4.19
CA ILE A 183 6.93 7.41 -4.22
C ILE A 183 6.50 7.91 -5.59
N ASP A 184 7.40 8.51 -6.37
CA ASP A 184 7.05 9.04 -7.69
C ASP A 184 6.71 7.92 -8.68
N ASP A 185 7.41 6.78 -8.63
CA ASP A 185 7.10 5.60 -9.45
C ASP A 185 5.73 5.02 -9.08
N ILE A 186 5.43 5.02 -7.77
CA ILE A 186 4.12 4.60 -7.26
C ILE A 186 3.01 5.52 -7.75
N VAL A 187 3.21 6.83 -7.66
CA VAL A 187 2.21 7.83 -8.10
C VAL A 187 1.97 7.72 -9.60
N GLU A 188 3.03 7.60 -10.39
CA GLU A 188 2.94 7.40 -11.85
C GLU A 188 2.16 6.11 -12.18
N GLY A 189 2.48 5.00 -11.51
CA GLY A 189 1.76 3.74 -11.67
C GLY A 189 0.27 3.86 -11.36
N VAL A 190 -0.09 4.52 -10.24
CA VAL A 190 -1.50 4.77 -9.88
C VAL A 190 -2.20 5.62 -10.93
N ILE A 191 -1.58 6.70 -11.43
CA ILE A 191 -2.16 7.59 -12.45
C ILE A 191 -2.41 6.82 -13.76
N ARG A 192 -1.47 5.97 -14.19
CA ARG A 192 -1.65 5.15 -15.40
C ARG A 192 -2.79 4.15 -15.24
N VAL A 193 -2.86 3.48 -14.09
CA VAL A 193 -3.95 2.55 -13.76
C VAL A 193 -5.30 3.25 -13.76
N MET A 194 -5.41 4.44 -13.18
CA MET A 194 -6.67 5.22 -13.13
C MET A 194 -7.26 5.44 -14.52
N ASN A 195 -6.42 5.64 -15.54
CA ASN A 195 -6.81 5.93 -16.91
C ASN A 195 -7.08 4.66 -17.76
N LYS A 196 -6.94 3.46 -17.17
CA LYS A 196 -7.12 2.18 -17.89
C LYS A 196 -7.98 1.21 -17.09
N ALA A 197 -9.28 1.47 -17.06
CA ALA A 197 -10.24 0.58 -16.42
C ALA A 197 -10.25 -0.81 -17.10
N PRO A 198 -10.35 -1.91 -16.32
CA PRO A 198 -10.50 -3.23 -16.90
C PRO A 198 -11.88 -3.38 -17.56
N GLU A 199 -11.91 -4.09 -18.68
CA GLU A 199 -13.11 -4.33 -19.44
C GLU A 199 -13.69 -5.71 -19.14
N LYS A 200 -15.02 -5.83 -19.25
CA LYS A 200 -15.70 -7.12 -19.25
C LYS A 200 -15.32 -7.89 -20.50
N LYS A 201 -14.90 -9.14 -20.34
CA LYS A 201 -14.51 -10.04 -21.44
C LYS A 201 -15.27 -11.36 -21.33
N ASN A 202 -15.22 -12.15 -22.38
CA ASN A 202 -15.61 -13.55 -22.34
C ASN A 202 -14.37 -14.43 -22.27
N GLY A 203 -14.40 -15.43 -21.40
CA GLY A 203 -13.36 -16.45 -21.33
C GLY A 203 -13.40 -17.39 -22.54
N GLU A 204 -12.38 -18.22 -22.68
CA GLU A 204 -12.31 -19.25 -23.73
C GLU A 204 -13.49 -20.25 -23.63
N ASP A 205 -14.01 -20.44 -22.43
CA ASP A 205 -15.19 -21.25 -22.14
C ASP A 205 -16.54 -20.53 -22.43
N GLY A 206 -16.49 -19.29 -22.94
CA GLY A 206 -17.66 -18.44 -23.22
C GLY A 206 -18.28 -17.79 -21.97
N LEU A 207 -17.76 -18.06 -20.77
CA LEU A 207 -18.27 -17.45 -19.53
C LEU A 207 -17.76 -16.00 -19.36
N PRO A 208 -18.58 -15.10 -18.78
CA PRO A 208 -18.19 -13.71 -18.62
C PRO A 208 -17.10 -13.56 -17.52
N ILE A 209 -15.97 -12.97 -17.91
CA ILE A 209 -14.92 -12.50 -17.01
C ILE A 209 -15.32 -11.10 -16.54
N PRO A 210 -15.34 -10.83 -15.22
CA PRO A 210 -15.67 -9.50 -14.70
C PRO A 210 -14.64 -8.45 -15.10
N PRO A 211 -15.00 -7.16 -15.14
CA PRO A 211 -14.05 -6.05 -15.34
C PRO A 211 -13.22 -5.82 -14.07
N TYR A 212 -12.31 -6.74 -13.79
CA TYR A 212 -11.51 -6.80 -12.57
C TYR A 212 -10.05 -7.12 -12.87
N ALA A 213 -9.14 -6.38 -12.24
CA ALA A 213 -7.71 -6.62 -12.34
C ALA A 213 -7.01 -6.48 -10.98
N ILE A 214 -5.91 -7.21 -10.81
CA ILE A 214 -4.98 -7.07 -9.69
C ILE A 214 -3.58 -6.91 -10.26
N TYR A 215 -2.82 -5.95 -9.74
CA TYR A 215 -1.42 -5.73 -10.09
C TYR A 215 -0.55 -5.61 -8.85
N ASN A 216 0.68 -6.12 -8.92
CA ASN A 216 1.74 -5.73 -8.03
C ASN A 216 2.27 -4.36 -8.45
N ILE A 217 2.55 -3.49 -7.48
CA ILE A 217 3.23 -2.23 -7.70
C ILE A 217 4.45 -2.16 -6.77
N GLY A 218 5.63 -2.29 -7.37
CA GLY A 218 6.90 -2.46 -6.70
C GLY A 218 8.05 -2.16 -7.67
N ASN A 219 9.30 -2.23 -7.19
CA ASN A 219 10.50 -1.98 -7.99
C ASN A 219 11.10 -3.24 -8.63
N SER A 220 10.60 -4.43 -8.27
CA SER A 220 11.13 -5.73 -8.71
C SER A 220 12.65 -5.91 -8.45
N ASN A 221 13.18 -5.21 -7.45
CA ASN A 221 14.57 -5.28 -7.03
C ASN A 221 14.68 -5.28 -5.49
N PRO A 222 14.70 -6.47 -4.85
CA PRO A 222 14.73 -6.57 -3.40
C PRO A 222 16.11 -6.25 -2.82
N GLU A 223 16.19 -5.18 -2.05
CA GLU A 223 17.41 -4.71 -1.38
C GLU A 223 17.57 -5.31 0.02
N ASN A 224 18.80 -5.52 0.46
CA ASN A 224 19.11 -6.01 1.79
C ASN A 224 18.82 -4.90 2.84
N LEU A 225 18.22 -5.28 3.97
CA LEU A 225 17.88 -4.33 5.02
C LEU A 225 19.11 -3.73 5.70
N LEU A 226 20.20 -4.49 5.87
CA LEU A 226 21.45 -3.96 6.43
C LEU A 226 22.07 -2.91 5.50
N ASP A 227 22.15 -3.19 4.20
CA ASP A 227 22.68 -2.26 3.22
C ASP A 227 21.84 -0.97 3.18
N PHE A 228 20.51 -1.13 3.24
CA PHE A 228 19.59 0.02 3.31
C PHE A 228 19.85 0.90 4.54
N VAL A 229 20.03 0.31 5.71
CA VAL A 229 20.25 1.08 6.96
C VAL A 229 21.66 1.68 6.98
N GLN A 230 22.65 1.01 6.41
CA GLN A 230 23.99 1.54 6.23
C GLN A 230 23.96 2.80 5.35
N ILE A 231 23.33 2.72 4.18
CA ILE A 231 23.15 3.85 3.26
C ILE A 231 22.41 5.00 3.95
N LEU A 232 21.35 4.69 4.72
CA LEU A 232 20.62 5.71 5.48
C LEU A 232 21.54 6.46 6.45
N SER A 233 22.40 5.74 7.19
CA SER A 233 23.37 6.35 8.11
C SER A 233 24.36 7.24 7.36
N GLU A 234 24.93 6.77 6.26
CA GLU A 234 25.88 7.54 5.42
C GLU A 234 25.24 8.81 4.84
N GLU A 235 23.97 8.73 4.38
CA GLU A 235 23.25 9.90 3.87
C GLU A 235 22.91 10.90 4.99
N LEU A 236 22.65 10.45 6.22
CA LEU A 236 22.45 11.34 7.36
C LEU A 236 23.75 12.08 7.75
N VAL A 237 24.91 11.42 7.64
CA VAL A 237 26.21 12.07 7.80
C VAL A 237 26.46 13.08 6.67
N ARG A 238 26.23 12.69 5.41
CA ARG A 238 26.39 13.57 4.24
C ARG A 238 25.50 14.82 4.32
N ALA A 239 24.29 14.66 4.88
CA ALA A 239 23.36 15.77 5.09
C ALA A 239 23.70 16.64 6.31
N GLY A 240 24.78 16.35 7.04
CA GLY A 240 25.18 17.07 8.25
C GLY A 240 24.21 16.87 9.45
N VAL A 241 23.41 15.83 9.42
CA VAL A 241 22.46 15.47 10.49
C VAL A 241 23.15 14.63 11.57
N LEU A 242 24.07 13.76 11.15
CA LEU A 242 24.96 13.01 12.03
C LEU A 242 26.39 13.52 11.89
N PRO A 243 27.26 13.38 12.92
CA PRO A 243 28.66 13.79 12.85
C PRO A 243 29.45 12.94 11.84
N GLU A 244 30.56 13.50 11.31
CA GLU A 244 31.39 12.81 10.30
C GLU A 244 32.04 11.52 10.81
N ASP A 245 32.28 11.43 12.12
CA ASP A 245 32.86 10.28 12.83
C ASP A 245 31.80 9.36 13.44
N TYR A 246 30.55 9.40 12.95
CA TYR A 246 29.45 8.62 13.51
C TYR A 246 29.70 7.10 13.41
N ASP A 247 29.76 6.43 14.56
CA ASP A 247 29.93 4.97 14.65
C ASP A 247 28.57 4.27 14.53
N PHE A 248 28.18 3.92 13.32
CA PHE A 248 26.94 3.18 13.07
C PHE A 248 26.92 1.79 13.74
N GLU A 249 28.07 1.11 13.85
CA GLU A 249 28.17 -0.23 14.46
C GLU A 249 27.78 -0.20 15.95
N ALA A 250 28.14 0.87 16.67
CA ALA A 250 27.77 1.05 18.07
C ALA A 250 26.27 1.32 18.27
N HIS A 251 25.55 1.70 17.22
CA HIS A 251 24.14 2.08 17.26
C HIS A 251 23.21 1.06 16.62
N LYS A 252 23.65 -0.18 16.37
CA LYS A 252 22.80 -1.25 15.86
C LYS A 252 22.83 -2.50 16.75
N GLU A 253 21.68 -3.16 16.86
CA GLU A 253 21.49 -4.43 17.54
C GLU A 253 20.80 -5.42 16.59
N LEU A 254 21.44 -6.55 16.31
CA LEU A 254 20.85 -7.62 15.52
C LEU A 254 20.00 -8.51 16.41
N VAL A 255 18.70 -8.61 16.11
CA VAL A 255 17.74 -9.37 16.92
C VAL A 255 16.98 -10.40 16.11
N ALA A 256 16.34 -11.36 16.80
CA ALA A 256 15.52 -12.38 16.16
C ALA A 256 14.32 -11.79 15.41
N MET A 257 13.80 -12.55 14.44
CA MET A 257 12.65 -12.15 13.65
C MET A 257 11.39 -11.91 14.50
N GLN A 258 10.61 -10.91 14.16
CA GLN A 258 9.35 -10.61 14.85
C GLN A 258 8.17 -11.41 14.26
N PRO A 259 7.14 -11.71 15.10
CA PRO A 259 5.90 -12.31 14.60
C PRO A 259 5.23 -11.45 13.51
N GLY A 260 4.76 -12.10 12.45
CA GLY A 260 4.09 -11.45 11.33
C GLY A 260 5.02 -10.82 10.28
N ASP A 261 6.34 -10.82 10.49
CA ASP A 261 7.31 -10.42 9.47
C ASP A 261 7.63 -11.57 8.51
N VAL A 262 8.01 -11.21 7.29
CA VAL A 262 8.49 -12.14 6.27
C VAL A 262 9.95 -11.83 5.90
N PRO A 263 10.79 -12.83 5.57
CA PRO A 263 12.21 -12.59 5.29
C PRO A 263 12.45 -11.79 3.99
N VAL A 264 11.61 -12.01 2.98
CA VAL A 264 11.77 -11.39 1.65
C VAL A 264 10.43 -10.86 1.17
N THR A 265 10.44 -9.67 0.57
CA THR A 265 9.37 -9.20 -0.31
C THR A 265 9.99 -8.90 -1.67
N TYR A 266 9.41 -9.46 -2.74
CA TYR A 266 9.90 -9.32 -4.10
C TYR A 266 8.72 -9.36 -5.07
N ALA A 267 8.44 -8.24 -5.74
CA ALA A 267 7.34 -8.10 -6.68
C ALA A 267 7.68 -8.72 -8.05
N ASP A 268 6.73 -9.42 -8.64
CA ASP A 268 6.65 -9.59 -10.08
C ASP A 268 5.70 -8.49 -10.61
N THR A 269 6.26 -7.48 -11.28
CA THR A 269 5.52 -6.33 -11.84
C THR A 269 5.21 -6.49 -13.32
N SER A 270 5.60 -7.59 -13.95
CA SER A 270 5.48 -7.81 -15.40
C SER A 270 4.07 -7.58 -15.94
N ALA A 271 3.04 -7.95 -15.18
CA ALA A 271 1.65 -7.72 -15.57
C ALA A 271 1.28 -6.22 -15.61
N LEU A 272 1.86 -5.39 -14.74
CA LEU A 272 1.70 -3.94 -14.75
C LEU A 272 2.45 -3.32 -15.92
N ASP A 273 3.70 -3.71 -16.13
CA ASP A 273 4.57 -3.18 -17.18
C ASP A 273 4.00 -3.43 -18.57
N LEU A 274 3.60 -4.69 -18.85
CA LEU A 274 3.01 -5.07 -20.15
C LEU A 274 1.70 -4.34 -20.49
N ASN A 275 0.93 -3.97 -19.47
CA ASN A 275 -0.38 -3.38 -19.68
C ASN A 275 -0.38 -1.84 -19.61
N LEU A 276 0.58 -1.22 -18.92
CA LEU A 276 0.45 0.17 -18.51
C LEU A 276 1.70 1.03 -18.68
N ILE A 277 2.90 0.43 -18.74
CA ILE A 277 4.16 1.17 -18.87
C ILE A 277 4.70 0.91 -20.28
N PRO A 278 4.75 1.90 -21.18
CA PRO A 278 5.49 1.76 -22.44
C PRO A 278 6.98 1.62 -22.11
N HIS A 279 7.64 0.61 -22.66
CA HIS A 279 9.09 0.41 -22.58
C HIS A 279 9.86 1.54 -23.28
#